data_6c66467bcc6a1bdc194d2155c42c2012
#
_entry.id   6c66467bcc6a1bdc194d2155c42c2012
#
_cell.length_a   1.000
_cell.length_b   1.000
_cell.length_c   1.000
_cell.angle_alpha   90.00
_cell.angle_beta   90.00
_cell.angle_gamma   90.00
#
_symmetry.space_group_name_H-M   'P 1'
#
loop_
_entity.id
_entity.type
_entity.pdbx_description
1 polymer ?
#
loop_
_entity_poly.entity_id
_entity_poly.type
_entity_poly.pdbx_seq_one_letter_code
_entity_poly.pdbx_strand_id
1 'polypeptide(L)'
;MFLQVEMYLSFKKKYSMKTNFNFNSVLQIWNDYKVLFVFSDDNRVSCRLSFYNDTPQDAIISDLYVHESIRKQGGATAILNWCFEYAKDRGCNSVSLRSDNDDWVREWYKRLDFKVISSQVWLTKNI
;
A
#
# COMPACT_ATOMS: atom_id res chain seq x y z
N MET A 1 11.92 9.54 -16.53
CA MET A 1 11.08 10.35 -15.62
C MET A 1 11.96 11.17 -14.72
N PHE A 2 11.61 12.42 -14.56
CA PHE A 2 12.36 13.33 -13.71
C PHE A 2 11.59 13.62 -12.44
N LEU A 3 12.29 13.68 -11.32
CA LEU A 3 11.72 14.14 -10.07
C LEU A 3 11.44 15.64 -10.20
N GLN A 4 10.16 16.00 -10.20
CA GLN A 4 9.73 17.37 -10.38
C GLN A 4 9.79 18.16 -9.09
N VAL A 5 9.36 17.55 -8.02
CA VAL A 5 9.31 18.18 -6.70
C VAL A 5 9.98 17.24 -5.72
N GLU A 6 11.04 17.74 -5.13
CA GLU A 6 11.78 17.01 -4.11
C GLU A 6 11.26 17.38 -2.74
N MET A 7 10.00 17.05 -2.51
CA MET A 7 9.37 17.29 -1.22
C MET A 7 9.14 15.99 -0.50
N TYR A 8 9.67 15.90 0.70
CA TYR A 8 9.48 14.77 1.58
C TYR A 8 8.72 15.23 2.80
N LEU A 9 7.53 14.71 2.97
CA LEU A 9 6.73 14.95 4.15
C LEU A 9 6.76 13.69 5.00
N SER A 10 7.25 13.83 6.23
CA SER A 10 7.26 12.73 7.19
C SER A 10 6.33 13.09 8.33
N PHE A 11 5.36 12.23 8.59
CA PHE A 11 4.43 12.46 9.68
C PHE A 11 3.87 11.14 10.21
N LYS A 12 3.45 11.17 11.46
CA LYS A 12 2.73 10.08 12.08
C LYS A 12 1.25 10.42 12.07
N LYS A 13 0.45 9.61 11.39
CA LYS A 13 -0.99 9.73 11.43
C LYS A 13 -1.56 8.49 12.11
N LYS A 14 -2.34 8.73 13.15
CA LYS A 14 -3.04 7.65 13.84
C LYS A 14 -4.45 7.55 13.28
N TYR A 15 -4.81 6.35 12.88
CA TYR A 15 -6.19 6.01 12.58
C TYR A 15 -6.77 5.23 13.76
N SER A 16 -8.07 5.33 13.95
CA SER A 16 -8.76 4.64 15.05
C SER A 16 -8.89 3.15 14.75
N MET A 17 -7.77 2.46 14.77
CA MET A 17 -7.68 1.03 14.55
C MET A 17 -7.08 0.37 15.78
N LYS A 18 -7.64 -0.76 16.16
CA LYS A 18 -7.06 -1.58 17.21
C LYS A 18 -5.91 -2.38 16.61
N THR A 19 -4.69 -1.90 16.80
CA THR A 19 -3.49 -2.58 16.37
C THR A 19 -2.33 -2.26 17.30
N ASN A 20 -1.41 -3.22 17.40
CA ASN A 20 -0.16 -3.04 18.13
C ASN A 20 0.90 -2.38 17.27
N PHE A 21 0.59 -2.07 16.01
CA PHE A 21 1.55 -1.47 15.08
C PHE A 21 1.28 0.02 14.94
N ASN A 22 2.35 0.79 14.97
CA ASN A 22 2.33 2.21 14.65
C ASN A 22 3.06 2.42 13.32
N PHE A 23 2.44 3.17 12.43
CA PHE A 23 2.99 3.40 11.10
C PHE A 23 3.35 4.87 10.91
N ASN A 24 4.46 5.05 10.22
CA ASN A 24 4.95 6.33 9.74
C ASN A 24 4.84 6.35 8.23
N SER A 25 4.85 7.54 7.65
CA SER A 25 4.84 7.67 6.20
C SER A 25 5.72 8.79 5.73
N VAL A 26 6.29 8.62 4.54
CA VAL A 26 7.06 9.64 3.82
C VAL A 26 6.47 9.77 2.43
N LEU A 27 6.07 10.97 2.05
CA LEU A 27 5.49 11.25 0.76
C LEU A 27 6.56 11.75 -0.19
N GLN A 28 6.66 11.13 -1.37
CA GLN A 28 7.50 11.57 -2.47
C GLN A 28 6.61 11.97 -3.64
N ILE A 29 6.84 13.16 -4.18
CA ILE A 29 6.02 13.72 -5.26
C ILE A 29 6.82 13.74 -6.55
N TRP A 30 6.28 13.08 -7.58
CA TRP A 30 6.81 13.03 -8.93
C TRP A 30 5.88 13.78 -9.89
N ASN A 31 6.28 13.92 -11.15
CA ASN A 31 5.48 14.62 -12.16
C ASN A 31 4.08 14.05 -12.32
N ASP A 32 4.00 12.72 -12.46
CA ASP A 32 2.77 12.03 -12.86
C ASP A 32 2.10 11.27 -11.72
N TYR A 33 2.79 11.18 -10.58
CA TYR A 33 2.29 10.38 -9.46
C TYR A 33 2.95 10.79 -8.14
N LYS A 34 2.37 10.32 -7.08
CA LYS A 34 2.90 10.45 -5.73
C LYS A 34 3.06 9.06 -5.14
N VAL A 35 4.09 8.86 -4.35
CA VAL A 35 4.34 7.60 -3.64
C VAL A 35 4.45 7.89 -2.16
N LEU A 36 3.62 7.18 -1.41
CA LEU A 36 3.70 7.20 0.03
C LEU A 36 4.41 5.92 0.50
N PHE A 37 5.54 6.10 1.15
CA PHE A 37 6.24 5.00 1.80
C PHE A 37 5.70 4.86 3.21
N VAL A 38 5.14 3.71 3.54
CA VAL A 38 4.51 3.43 4.83
C VAL A 38 5.32 2.35 5.54
N PHE A 39 5.65 2.59 6.78
CA PHE A 39 6.50 1.66 7.53
C PHE A 39 6.21 1.72 9.02
N SER A 40 6.37 0.58 9.70
CA SER A 40 6.25 0.51 11.15
C SER A 40 7.46 1.16 11.84
N ASP A 41 7.31 1.50 13.11
CA ASP A 41 8.37 2.16 13.89
C ASP A 41 9.68 1.37 13.87
N ASP A 42 9.62 0.06 13.80
CA ASP A 42 10.78 -0.83 13.78
C ASP A 42 11.19 -1.28 12.37
N ASN A 43 10.55 -0.75 11.33
CA ASN A 43 10.79 -1.08 9.93
C ASN A 43 10.54 -2.55 9.56
N ARG A 44 9.79 -3.29 10.35
CA ARG A 44 9.52 -4.71 10.06
C ARG A 44 8.26 -4.94 9.23
N VAL A 45 7.44 -3.92 9.08
CA VAL A 45 6.27 -3.94 8.19
C VAL A 45 6.31 -2.70 7.34
N SER A 46 6.21 -2.86 6.03
CA SER A 46 6.27 -1.72 5.13
C SER A 46 5.53 -2.01 3.83
N CYS A 47 5.17 -0.95 3.14
CA CYS A 47 4.64 -1.02 1.76
C CYS A 47 4.77 0.34 1.09
N ARG A 48 4.41 0.39 -0.18
CA ARG A 48 4.24 1.64 -0.93
C ARG A 48 2.78 1.79 -1.32
N LEU A 49 2.29 3.02 -1.22
CA LEU A 49 0.96 3.39 -1.66
C LEU A 49 1.12 4.49 -2.71
N SER A 50 0.76 4.19 -3.94
CA SER A 50 0.96 5.09 -5.08
C SER A 50 -0.35 5.70 -5.54
N PHE A 51 -0.28 6.98 -5.93
CA PHE A 51 -1.42 7.76 -6.42
C PHE A 51 -1.02 8.35 -7.77
N TYR A 52 -1.70 7.92 -8.82
CA TYR A 52 -1.43 8.39 -10.19
C TYR A 52 -2.40 9.47 -10.58
N ASN A 53 -1.90 10.50 -11.27
CA ASN A 53 -2.72 11.65 -11.66
C ASN A 53 -3.83 11.29 -12.64
N ASP A 54 -3.62 10.28 -13.48
CA ASP A 54 -4.62 9.83 -14.46
C ASP A 54 -5.67 8.88 -13.90
N THR A 55 -5.46 8.37 -12.68
CA THR A 55 -6.44 7.53 -11.97
C THR A 55 -6.60 8.01 -10.53
N PRO A 56 -7.09 9.24 -10.32
CA PRO A 56 -7.03 9.88 -8.99
C PRO A 56 -7.92 9.23 -7.93
N GLN A 57 -8.85 8.39 -8.34
CA GLN A 57 -9.79 7.74 -7.42
C GLN A 57 -9.34 6.34 -6.99
N ASP A 58 -8.22 5.87 -7.52
CA ASP A 58 -7.66 4.56 -7.18
C ASP A 58 -6.23 4.72 -6.66
N ALA A 59 -5.94 4.07 -5.55
CA ALA A 59 -4.59 3.98 -5.03
C ALA A 59 -4.05 2.57 -5.24
N ILE A 60 -2.75 2.44 -5.42
CA ILE A 60 -2.12 1.15 -5.72
C ILE A 60 -1.12 0.81 -4.63
N ILE A 61 -1.32 -0.34 -4.00
CA ILE A 61 -0.40 -0.88 -3.00
C ILE A 61 0.62 -1.77 -3.71
N SER A 62 1.87 -1.60 -3.36
CA SER A 62 2.98 -2.42 -3.85
C SER A 62 4.01 -2.65 -2.75
N ASP A 63 4.87 -3.64 -2.98
CA ASP A 63 6.00 -3.95 -2.10
C ASP A 63 5.61 -4.18 -0.63
N LEU A 64 4.51 -4.88 -0.43
CA LEU A 64 4.09 -5.26 0.91
C LEU A 64 5.11 -6.23 1.51
N TYR A 65 5.66 -5.84 2.65
CA TYR A 65 6.71 -6.59 3.33
C TYR A 65 6.39 -6.75 4.81
N VAL A 66 6.54 -7.96 5.31
CA VAL A 66 6.47 -8.28 6.73
C VAL A 66 7.69 -9.12 7.07
N HIS A 67 8.53 -8.63 8.01
CA HIS A 67 9.71 -9.36 8.44
C HIS A 67 9.31 -10.71 9.04
N GLU A 68 10.11 -11.74 8.77
CA GLU A 68 9.80 -13.11 9.20
C GLU A 68 9.64 -13.26 10.72
N SER A 69 10.35 -12.43 11.51
CA SER A 69 10.29 -12.50 12.99
C SER A 69 8.92 -12.14 13.55
N ILE A 70 8.07 -11.45 12.77
CA ILE A 70 6.76 -10.99 13.23
C ILE A 70 5.61 -11.44 12.34
N ARG A 71 5.84 -12.44 11.50
CA ARG A 71 4.76 -13.01 10.67
C ARG A 71 3.67 -13.60 11.55
N LYS A 72 2.43 -13.59 11.04
CA LYS A 72 1.23 -14.07 11.73
C LYS A 72 0.83 -13.25 12.96
N GLN A 73 1.37 -12.04 13.11
CA GLN A 73 0.99 -11.13 14.20
C GLN A 73 0.06 -10.01 13.75
N GLY A 74 -0.46 -10.09 12.54
CA GLY A 74 -1.42 -9.11 12.01
C GLY A 74 -0.80 -7.86 11.40
N GLY A 75 0.52 -7.85 11.16
CA GLY A 75 1.21 -6.68 10.60
C GLY A 75 0.74 -6.31 9.20
N ALA A 76 0.57 -7.30 8.34
CA ALA A 76 0.09 -7.06 6.98
C ALA A 76 -1.32 -6.49 6.98
N THR A 77 -2.23 -7.06 7.75
CA THR A 77 -3.60 -6.56 7.89
C THR A 77 -3.61 -5.13 8.43
N ALA A 78 -2.77 -4.86 9.43
CA ALA A 78 -2.68 -3.53 10.04
C ALA A 78 -2.22 -2.48 9.03
N ILE A 79 -1.16 -2.75 8.27
CA ILE A 79 -0.66 -1.77 7.29
C ILE A 79 -1.63 -1.57 6.13
N LEU A 80 -2.31 -2.63 5.68
CA LEU A 80 -3.32 -2.51 4.65
C LEU A 80 -4.50 -1.66 5.11
N ASN A 81 -4.99 -1.87 6.32
CA ASN A 81 -6.07 -1.06 6.88
C ASN A 81 -5.65 0.40 7.02
N TRP A 82 -4.41 0.65 7.42
CA TRP A 82 -3.87 2.00 7.46
C TRP A 82 -3.89 2.65 6.09
N CYS A 83 -3.46 1.93 5.06
CA CYS A 83 -3.48 2.41 3.68
C CYS A 83 -4.90 2.68 3.18
N PHE A 84 -5.86 1.83 3.51
CA PHE A 84 -7.26 2.04 3.12
C PHE A 84 -7.80 3.34 3.71
N GLU A 85 -7.55 3.60 4.97
CA GLU A 85 -8.01 4.83 5.63
C GLU A 85 -7.30 6.05 5.05
N TYR A 86 -6.01 5.96 4.79
CA TYR A 86 -5.27 7.05 4.16
C TYR A 86 -5.81 7.37 2.77
N ALA A 87 -6.00 6.35 1.93
CA ALA A 87 -6.54 6.52 0.58
C ALA A 87 -7.94 7.12 0.60
N LYS A 88 -8.78 6.66 1.52
CA LYS A 88 -10.13 7.19 1.71
C LYS A 88 -10.10 8.67 2.08
N ASP A 89 -9.22 9.06 2.98
CA ASP A 89 -9.04 10.47 3.36
C ASP A 89 -8.59 11.34 2.18
N ARG A 90 -7.93 10.75 1.20
CA ARG A 90 -7.49 11.43 -0.03
C ARG A 90 -8.54 11.45 -1.13
N GLY A 91 -9.73 10.94 -0.85
CA GLY A 91 -10.81 10.91 -1.82
C GLY A 91 -10.80 9.70 -2.74
N CYS A 92 -9.95 8.73 -2.51
CA CYS A 92 -9.97 7.48 -3.27
C CYS A 92 -11.20 6.66 -2.88
N ASN A 93 -11.77 5.98 -3.85
CA ASN A 93 -12.88 5.07 -3.62
C ASN A 93 -12.50 3.59 -3.86
N SER A 94 -11.27 3.36 -4.26
CA SER A 94 -10.75 2.00 -4.42
C SER A 94 -9.25 1.96 -4.14
N VAL A 95 -8.79 0.77 -3.78
CA VAL A 95 -7.38 0.46 -3.62
C VAL A 95 -7.13 -0.84 -4.35
N SER A 96 -6.15 -0.82 -5.23
CA SER A 96 -5.78 -1.97 -6.06
C SER A 96 -4.41 -2.50 -5.67
N LEU A 97 -4.19 -3.76 -5.91
CA LEU A 97 -2.88 -4.38 -5.77
C LEU A 97 -2.78 -5.54 -6.76
N ARG A 98 -1.54 -5.93 -7.03
CA ARG A 98 -1.28 -7.13 -7.80
C ARG A 98 -0.89 -8.25 -6.85
N SER A 99 -1.64 -9.33 -6.90
CA SER A 99 -1.36 -10.53 -6.12
C SER A 99 -0.46 -11.48 -6.91
N ASP A 100 0.37 -12.22 -6.20
CA ASP A 100 1.03 -13.38 -6.79
C ASP A 100 -0.02 -14.41 -7.24
N ASN A 101 0.37 -15.24 -8.20
CA ASN A 101 -0.55 -16.21 -8.81
C ASN A 101 -0.74 -17.47 -7.95
N ASP A 102 -0.48 -17.38 -6.65
CA ASP A 102 -0.70 -18.47 -5.71
C ASP A 102 -2.12 -18.36 -5.12
N ASP A 103 -2.83 -19.48 -5.14
CA ASP A 103 -4.24 -19.51 -4.71
C ASP A 103 -4.41 -19.05 -3.26
N TRP A 104 -3.50 -19.44 -2.38
CA TRP A 104 -3.59 -19.10 -0.96
C TRP A 104 -3.41 -17.57 -0.74
N VAL A 105 -2.58 -16.92 -1.55
CA VAL A 105 -2.37 -15.47 -1.48
C VAL A 105 -3.64 -14.75 -1.92
N ARG A 106 -4.25 -15.18 -3.03
CA ARG A 106 -5.50 -14.60 -3.52
C ARG A 106 -6.64 -14.80 -2.52
N GLU A 107 -6.75 -15.96 -1.92
CA GLU A 107 -7.76 -16.22 -0.89
C GLU A 107 -7.57 -15.35 0.34
N TRP A 108 -6.31 -15.10 0.72
CA TRP A 108 -6.01 -14.21 1.82
C TRP A 108 -6.48 -12.78 1.53
N TYR A 109 -6.22 -12.25 0.32
CA TYR A 109 -6.70 -10.93 -0.07
C TYR A 109 -8.23 -10.86 -0.15
N LYS A 110 -8.87 -11.90 -0.64
CA LYS A 110 -10.34 -11.95 -0.67
C LYS A 110 -10.95 -11.82 0.73
N ARG A 111 -10.32 -12.39 1.74
CA ARG A 111 -10.77 -12.24 3.13
C ARG A 111 -10.66 -10.80 3.63
N LEU A 112 -9.87 -9.97 2.98
CA LEU A 112 -9.75 -8.54 3.26
C LEU A 112 -10.62 -7.70 2.32
N ASP A 113 -11.64 -8.30 1.73
CA ASP A 113 -12.61 -7.67 0.81
C ASP A 113 -12.03 -7.22 -0.54
N PHE A 114 -10.87 -7.71 -0.91
CA PHE A 114 -10.39 -7.51 -2.27
C PHE A 114 -11.17 -8.40 -3.24
N LYS A 115 -11.50 -7.81 -4.39
CA LYS A 115 -12.17 -8.50 -5.49
C LYS A 115 -11.19 -8.66 -6.64
N VAL A 116 -11.24 -9.82 -7.29
CA VAL A 116 -10.48 -10.01 -8.52
C VAL A 116 -11.17 -9.21 -9.62
N ILE A 117 -10.50 -8.14 -10.08
CA ILE A 117 -11.02 -7.29 -11.17
C ILE A 117 -10.52 -7.75 -12.53
N SER A 118 -9.51 -8.61 -12.56
CA SER A 118 -8.98 -9.19 -13.78
C SER A 118 -8.41 -10.56 -13.47
N SER A 119 -8.75 -11.54 -14.28
CA SER A 119 -8.13 -12.87 -14.23
C SER A 119 -6.83 -12.92 -15.00
N GLN A 120 -6.50 -11.86 -15.74
CA GLN A 120 -5.23 -11.77 -16.41
C GLN A 120 -4.15 -11.49 -15.41
N VAL A 121 -3.10 -12.29 -15.48
CA VAL A 121 -1.85 -11.96 -14.81
C VAL A 121 -1.33 -10.68 -15.46
N TRP A 122 -0.95 -9.72 -14.66
CA TRP A 122 -0.26 -8.56 -15.21
C TRP A 122 1.03 -9.02 -15.83
N LEU A 123 1.15 -8.81 -17.12
CA LEU A 123 2.35 -9.20 -17.83
C LEU A 123 3.37 -8.09 -17.65
N THR A 124 4.46 -8.43 -17.02
CA THR A 124 5.61 -7.54 -16.92
C THR A 124 6.65 -7.98 -17.92
N LYS A 125 7.04 -7.05 -18.76
CA LYS A 125 8.15 -7.29 -19.68
C LYS A 125 9.42 -6.72 -19.08
N ASN A 126 10.39 -7.56 -18.85
CA ASN A 126 11.73 -7.12 -18.48
C ASN A 126 12.47 -6.69 -19.75
N ILE A 127 12.91 -5.50 -19.75
CA ILE A 127 13.66 -4.91 -20.86
C ILE A 127 15.08 -4.58 -20.46
#